data_c971ea4d7ae0a7537bb6928bf146cbff
#
_entry.id   c971ea4d7ae0a7537bb6928bf146cbff
#
_cell.length_a   1.000
_cell.length_b   1.000
_cell.length_c   1.000
_cell.angle_alpha   90.00
_cell.angle_beta   90.00
_cell.angle_gamma   90.00
#
_symmetry.space_group_name_H-M   'P 1'
#
loop_
_entity.id
_entity.type
_entity.pdbx_description
1 polymer ?
#
loop_
_entity_poly.entity_id
_entity_poly.type
_entity_poly.pdbx_seq_one_letter_code
_entity_poly.pdbx_strand_id
1 'polypeptide(L)'
;FNSPYKADSCGNFWKRWHMSLSGWLKDYLYIPMGGNRTASWFTAISAGFLLTFVVLLQPGLTTLGLLAGGLLGGGIAMARIPRFNRWVITNINIWMTMLLGGLWHGASWNFVIWGGLNGLGITVYKLWRTVSPWELKDRFWKRAVAVLITFHFITFTRIWFRTASHTTWASFGTEHDLQAEWASANLVLSRLTTSTPVAVITEVLGHYGHVFAVMGLGYAIHLLPSRWKERYRTAFVQAGLGLQIAVATAAVAVAMAVLAAGGTPFIYFQF
;
A
#
# COMPACT_ATOMS: atom_id res chain seq x y z
N PHE A 1 -10.08 -2.69 -9.80
CA PHE A 1 -9.24 -1.48 -9.76
C PHE A 1 -9.99 -0.30 -10.38
N ASN A 2 -9.88 0.89 -9.76
CA ASN A 2 -10.51 2.12 -10.27
C ASN A 2 -9.50 3.26 -10.33
N SER A 3 -8.61 3.22 -11.31
CA SER A 3 -7.55 4.22 -11.51
C SER A 3 -6.82 4.61 -10.21
N PRO A 4 -6.15 3.68 -9.52
CA PRO A 4 -5.60 3.89 -8.18
C PRO A 4 -4.55 5.01 -8.11
N TYR A 5 -3.77 5.23 -9.17
CA TYR A 5 -2.76 6.30 -9.22
C TYR A 5 -3.34 7.72 -9.42
N LYS A 6 -4.67 7.85 -9.47
CA LYS A 6 -5.38 9.14 -9.33
C LYS A 6 -5.76 9.47 -7.90
N ALA A 7 -5.37 8.64 -6.95
CA ALA A 7 -5.68 8.85 -5.55
C ALA A 7 -4.92 10.04 -4.98
N ASP A 8 -5.61 10.89 -4.26
CA ASP A 8 -5.11 12.08 -3.57
C ASP A 8 -4.75 11.83 -2.10
N SER A 9 -4.81 10.57 -1.67
CA SER A 9 -4.45 10.13 -0.33
C SER A 9 -4.32 8.62 -0.25
N CYS A 10 -3.59 8.13 0.75
CA CYS A 10 -3.43 6.68 0.98
C CYS A 10 -4.77 5.98 1.18
N GLY A 11 -5.71 6.59 1.91
CA GLY A 11 -7.04 6.03 2.09
C GLY A 11 -7.86 5.97 0.79
N ASN A 12 -7.71 6.98 -0.10
CA ASN A 12 -8.34 6.97 -1.42
C ASN A 12 -7.66 5.95 -2.35
N PHE A 13 -6.33 5.73 -2.21
CA PHE A 13 -5.62 4.69 -2.95
C PHE A 13 -6.21 3.31 -2.67
N TRP A 14 -6.39 2.93 -1.41
CA TRP A 14 -6.93 1.62 -1.02
C TRP A 14 -8.41 1.43 -1.39
N LYS A 15 -9.18 2.49 -1.55
CA LYS A 15 -10.54 2.44 -2.12
C LYS A 15 -10.56 2.15 -3.62
N ARG A 16 -9.44 2.30 -4.30
CA ARG A 16 -9.29 2.16 -5.76
C ARG A 16 -8.43 0.97 -6.17
N TRP A 17 -7.46 0.62 -5.32
CA TRP A 17 -6.57 -0.52 -5.50
C TRP A 17 -7.21 -1.78 -4.95
N HIS A 18 -7.15 -2.87 -5.72
CA HIS A 18 -7.63 -4.21 -5.32
C HIS A 18 -8.94 -4.18 -4.53
N MET A 19 -9.98 -3.62 -5.14
CA MET A 19 -11.23 -3.26 -4.45
C MET A 19 -11.92 -4.45 -3.77
N SER A 20 -11.83 -5.66 -4.35
CA SER A 20 -12.36 -6.88 -3.76
C SER A 20 -11.64 -7.24 -2.45
N LEU A 21 -10.30 -7.26 -2.44
CA LEU A 21 -9.51 -7.51 -1.22
C LEU A 21 -9.73 -6.40 -0.19
N SER A 22 -9.68 -5.14 -0.61
CA SER A 22 -9.91 -3.99 0.30
C SER A 22 -11.32 -4.03 0.90
N GLY A 23 -12.32 -4.46 0.13
CA GLY A 23 -13.69 -4.68 0.60
C GLY A 23 -13.74 -5.82 1.61
N TRP A 24 -13.12 -6.96 1.30
CA TRP A 24 -13.06 -8.11 2.18
C TRP A 24 -12.38 -7.76 3.53
N LEU A 25 -11.19 -7.14 3.51
CA LEU A 25 -10.49 -6.70 4.71
C LEU A 25 -11.34 -5.73 5.54
N LYS A 26 -12.06 -4.82 4.88
CA LYS A 26 -12.97 -3.90 5.56
C LYS A 26 -14.13 -4.63 6.23
N ASP A 27 -14.80 -5.53 5.52
CA ASP A 27 -16.06 -6.11 5.97
C ASP A 27 -15.83 -7.25 6.97
N TYR A 28 -14.77 -8.05 6.81
CA TYR A 28 -14.49 -9.20 7.66
C TYR A 28 -13.41 -8.97 8.73
N LEU A 29 -12.65 -7.89 8.66
CA LEU A 29 -11.62 -7.59 9.64
C LEU A 29 -11.86 -6.23 10.32
N TYR A 30 -11.88 -5.13 9.57
CA TYR A 30 -11.97 -3.79 10.12
C TYR A 30 -13.30 -3.51 10.85
N ILE A 31 -14.42 -3.87 10.24
CA ILE A 31 -15.74 -3.65 10.86
C ILE A 31 -15.95 -4.52 12.10
N PRO A 32 -15.64 -5.85 12.09
CA PRO A 32 -15.74 -6.68 13.30
C PRO A 32 -14.84 -6.23 14.44
N MET A 33 -13.66 -5.64 14.15
CA MET A 33 -12.82 -5.02 15.18
C MET A 33 -13.44 -3.76 15.82
N GLY A 34 -14.58 -3.27 15.34
CA GLY A 34 -15.26 -2.06 15.84
C GLY A 34 -15.19 -0.87 14.87
N GLY A 35 -14.41 -0.97 13.81
CA GLY A 35 -14.29 0.06 12.76
C GLY A 35 -13.91 1.44 13.32
N ASN A 36 -14.73 2.46 13.01
CA ASN A 36 -14.54 3.85 13.51
C ASN A 36 -15.45 4.17 14.72
N ARG A 37 -16.23 3.23 15.23
CA ARG A 37 -17.31 3.57 16.15
C ARG A 37 -17.03 3.15 17.59
N THR A 38 -16.64 1.90 17.78
CA THR A 38 -16.53 1.28 19.11
C THR A 38 -15.23 0.51 19.23
N ALA A 39 -14.64 0.47 20.42
CA ALA A 39 -13.63 -0.52 20.75
C ALA A 39 -14.33 -1.87 20.97
N SER A 40 -13.81 -2.91 20.35
CA SER A 40 -14.16 -4.29 20.62
C SER A 40 -13.04 -4.97 21.42
N TRP A 41 -13.28 -6.17 21.92
CA TRP A 41 -12.23 -6.99 22.53
C TRP A 41 -11.08 -7.25 21.51
N PHE A 42 -11.39 -7.33 20.23
CA PHE A 42 -10.40 -7.38 19.14
C PHE A 42 -9.52 -6.14 19.09
N THR A 43 -10.07 -4.94 19.29
CA THR A 43 -9.27 -3.71 19.37
C THR A 43 -8.29 -3.77 20.53
N ALA A 44 -8.72 -4.30 21.69
CA ALA A 44 -7.84 -4.46 22.85
C ALA A 44 -6.70 -5.46 22.59
N ILE A 45 -6.99 -6.61 21.98
CA ILE A 45 -5.97 -7.58 21.55
C ILE A 45 -5.01 -6.95 20.53
N SER A 46 -5.53 -6.22 19.56
CA SER A 46 -4.73 -5.52 18.54
C SER A 46 -3.81 -4.48 19.16
N ALA A 47 -4.30 -3.73 20.13
CA ALA A 47 -3.48 -2.76 20.87
C ALA A 47 -2.37 -3.46 21.66
N GLY A 48 -2.69 -4.55 22.34
CA GLY A 48 -1.71 -5.39 23.06
C GLY A 48 -0.65 -5.95 22.11
N PHE A 49 -1.06 -6.48 20.97
CA PHE A 49 -0.13 -6.99 19.96
C PHE A 49 0.81 -5.88 19.44
N LEU A 50 0.29 -4.72 19.08
CA LEU A 50 1.11 -3.59 18.61
C LEU A 50 2.10 -3.12 19.67
N LEU A 51 1.68 -3.05 20.94
CA LEU A 51 2.55 -2.69 22.06
C LEU A 51 3.65 -3.72 22.27
N THR A 52 3.32 -5.00 22.28
CA THR A 52 4.29 -6.10 22.39
C THR A 52 5.29 -6.04 21.24
N PHE A 53 4.81 -5.81 20.02
CA PHE A 53 5.67 -5.69 18.85
C PHE A 53 6.69 -4.53 18.99
N VAL A 54 6.25 -3.36 19.48
CA VAL A 54 7.16 -2.21 19.74
C VAL A 54 8.20 -2.55 20.82
N VAL A 55 7.82 -3.25 21.87
CA VAL A 55 8.75 -3.69 22.94
C VAL A 55 9.80 -4.65 22.38
N LEU A 56 9.38 -5.60 21.53
CA LEU A 56 10.29 -6.59 20.94
C LEU A 56 11.28 -5.96 19.95
N LEU A 57 10.88 -4.90 19.24
CA LEU A 57 11.78 -4.18 18.33
C LEU A 57 12.87 -3.40 19.06
N GLN A 58 12.58 -2.90 20.26
CA GLN A 58 13.53 -2.11 21.05
C GLN A 58 13.37 -2.43 22.56
N PRO A 59 13.90 -3.56 23.03
CA PRO A 59 13.81 -3.93 24.43
C PRO A 59 14.74 -3.04 25.27
N GLY A 60 14.17 -2.09 25.99
CA GLY A 60 14.92 -1.22 26.89
C GLY A 60 14.03 -0.52 27.92
N LEU A 61 14.61 -0.16 29.05
CA LEU A 61 13.89 0.55 30.14
C LEU A 61 13.29 1.87 29.67
N THR A 62 13.96 2.56 28.75
CA THR A 62 13.47 3.79 28.13
C THR A 62 12.22 3.55 27.28
N THR A 63 12.20 2.49 26.48
CA THR A 63 11.04 2.09 25.68
C THR A 63 9.87 1.71 26.55
N LEU A 64 10.11 0.93 27.61
CA LEU A 64 9.09 0.56 28.58
C LEU A 64 8.54 1.79 29.35
N GLY A 65 9.40 2.72 29.73
CA GLY A 65 8.99 3.98 30.38
C GLY A 65 8.15 4.86 29.49
N LEU A 66 8.54 5.02 28.21
CA LEU A 66 7.78 5.79 27.23
C LEU A 66 6.41 5.13 26.92
N LEU A 67 6.37 3.82 26.84
CA LEU A 67 5.11 3.08 26.64
C LEU A 67 4.20 3.20 27.85
N ALA A 68 4.74 3.05 29.07
CA ALA A 68 3.95 3.21 30.31
C ALA A 68 3.39 4.64 30.44
N GLY A 69 4.21 5.66 30.20
CA GLY A 69 3.78 7.06 30.18
C GLY A 69 2.75 7.35 29.11
N GLY A 70 2.97 6.82 27.89
CA GLY A 70 2.04 6.93 26.78
C GLY A 70 0.69 6.25 27.04
N LEU A 71 0.70 5.06 27.66
CA LEU A 71 -0.51 4.33 28.07
C LEU A 71 -1.29 5.07 29.15
N LEU A 72 -0.60 5.59 30.17
CA LEU A 72 -1.25 6.35 31.24
C LEU A 72 -1.83 7.67 30.72
N GLY A 73 -1.04 8.47 30.04
CA GLY A 73 -1.48 9.75 29.48
C GLY A 73 -2.54 9.56 28.40
N GLY A 74 -2.33 8.61 27.49
CA GLY A 74 -3.30 8.23 26.46
C GLY A 74 -4.60 7.69 27.02
N GLY A 75 -4.53 6.84 28.06
CA GLY A 75 -5.69 6.31 28.76
C GLY A 75 -6.54 7.42 29.41
N ILE A 76 -5.89 8.37 30.09
CA ILE A 76 -6.56 9.54 30.67
C ILE A 76 -7.21 10.40 29.56
N ALA A 77 -6.49 10.66 28.47
CA ALA A 77 -7.01 11.42 27.35
C ALA A 77 -8.19 10.71 26.66
N MET A 78 -8.11 9.39 26.49
CA MET A 78 -9.23 8.58 25.94
C MET A 78 -10.47 8.64 26.84
N ALA A 79 -10.30 8.58 28.15
CA ALA A 79 -11.41 8.68 29.10
C ALA A 79 -12.06 10.07 29.11
N ARG A 80 -11.29 11.13 28.91
CA ARG A 80 -11.73 12.53 29.02
C ARG A 80 -12.19 13.14 27.69
N ILE A 81 -11.70 12.64 26.56
CA ILE A 81 -11.90 13.25 25.24
C ILE A 81 -12.48 12.22 24.26
N PRO A 82 -13.82 12.18 24.06
CA PRO A 82 -14.47 11.18 23.21
C PRO A 82 -14.01 11.20 21.74
N ARG A 83 -13.59 12.36 21.21
CA ARG A 83 -13.03 12.49 19.85
C ARG A 83 -11.66 11.83 19.76
N PHE A 84 -10.82 11.99 20.77
CA PHE A 84 -9.50 11.36 20.85
C PHE A 84 -9.64 9.84 20.96
N ASN A 85 -10.54 9.35 21.80
CA ASN A 85 -10.84 7.92 21.95
C ASN A 85 -11.22 7.31 20.59
N ARG A 86 -12.18 7.89 19.88
CA ARG A 86 -12.57 7.41 18.54
C ARG A 86 -11.41 7.45 17.53
N TRP A 87 -10.57 8.48 17.60
CA TRP A 87 -9.41 8.59 16.73
C TRP A 87 -8.41 7.46 16.99
N VAL A 88 -8.07 7.17 18.25
CA VAL A 88 -7.16 6.09 18.65
C VAL A 88 -7.70 4.73 18.22
N ILE A 89 -8.96 4.40 18.57
CA ILE A 89 -9.59 3.13 18.18
C ILE A 89 -9.56 2.93 16.67
N THR A 90 -9.96 3.95 15.93
CA THR A 90 -9.97 3.92 14.45
C THR A 90 -8.58 3.62 13.89
N ASN A 91 -7.53 4.24 14.43
CA ASN A 91 -6.18 4.04 13.93
C ASN A 91 -5.60 2.68 14.32
N ILE A 92 -5.85 2.17 15.53
CA ILE A 92 -5.48 0.80 15.92
C ILE A 92 -6.11 -0.22 14.96
N ASN A 93 -7.40 -0.08 14.69
CA ASN A 93 -8.10 -1.00 13.78
C ASN A 93 -7.56 -0.90 12.33
N ILE A 94 -7.22 0.30 11.86
CA ILE A 94 -6.57 0.49 10.54
C ILE A 94 -5.20 -0.19 10.52
N TRP A 95 -4.36 0.06 11.54
CA TRP A 95 -3.03 -0.51 11.60
C TRP A 95 -3.07 -2.04 11.58
N MET A 96 -3.91 -2.64 12.43
CA MET A 96 -4.08 -4.11 12.42
C MET A 96 -4.57 -4.63 11.08
N THR A 97 -5.57 -3.96 10.48
CA THR A 97 -6.08 -4.35 9.15
C THR A 97 -4.98 -4.31 8.10
N MET A 98 -4.13 -3.27 8.11
CA MET A 98 -3.06 -3.12 7.13
C MET A 98 -1.89 -4.08 7.38
N LEU A 99 -1.52 -4.34 8.65
CA LEU A 99 -0.50 -5.32 9.00
C LEU A 99 -0.92 -6.74 8.61
N LEU A 100 -2.15 -7.13 8.94
CA LEU A 100 -2.68 -8.44 8.55
C LEU A 100 -2.89 -8.53 7.03
N GLY A 101 -3.26 -7.44 6.38
CA GLY A 101 -3.31 -7.36 4.92
C GLY A 101 -1.93 -7.51 4.27
N GLY A 102 -0.87 -7.03 4.92
CA GLY A 102 0.52 -7.28 4.53
C GLY A 102 0.87 -8.76 4.68
N LEU A 103 0.65 -9.32 5.86
CA LEU A 103 0.95 -10.71 6.19
C LEU A 103 0.17 -11.72 5.31
N TRP A 104 -0.99 -11.32 4.82
CA TRP A 104 -1.77 -12.11 3.86
C TRP A 104 -1.02 -12.39 2.56
N HIS A 105 -0.08 -11.52 2.15
CA HIS A 105 0.74 -11.70 0.95
C HIS A 105 1.85 -12.75 1.12
N GLY A 106 2.14 -13.20 2.32
CA GLY A 106 3.12 -14.23 2.58
C GLY A 106 3.89 -14.04 3.89
N ALA A 107 4.65 -15.07 4.25
CA ALA A 107 5.48 -15.11 5.45
C ALA A 107 6.78 -14.30 5.24
N SER A 108 6.68 -12.97 5.32
CA SER A 108 7.81 -12.06 5.16
C SER A 108 7.62 -10.81 6.00
N TRP A 109 8.65 -10.42 6.74
CA TRP A 109 8.66 -9.15 7.49
C TRP A 109 8.52 -7.94 6.59
N ASN A 110 9.04 -8.00 5.38
CA ASN A 110 8.89 -6.93 4.41
C ASN A 110 7.42 -6.70 4.02
N PHE A 111 6.59 -7.74 3.97
CA PHE A 111 5.14 -7.58 3.79
C PHE A 111 4.47 -6.93 5.01
N VAL A 112 4.91 -7.28 6.22
CA VAL A 112 4.41 -6.65 7.46
C VAL A 112 4.78 -5.17 7.50
N ILE A 113 6.05 -4.83 7.20
CA ILE A 113 6.54 -3.45 7.11
C ILE A 113 5.76 -2.67 6.04
N TRP A 114 5.56 -3.26 4.86
CA TRP A 114 4.77 -2.64 3.80
C TRP A 114 3.33 -2.33 4.26
N GLY A 115 2.68 -3.27 4.93
CA GLY A 115 1.36 -3.07 5.53
C GLY A 115 1.38 -1.94 6.57
N GLY A 116 2.35 -1.95 7.47
CA GLY A 116 2.56 -0.91 8.50
C GLY A 116 2.75 0.48 7.90
N LEU A 117 3.60 0.62 6.88
CA LEU A 117 3.82 1.89 6.17
C LEU A 117 2.53 2.42 5.53
N ASN A 118 1.72 1.54 4.92
CA ASN A 118 0.43 1.94 4.38
C ASN A 118 -0.56 2.36 5.47
N GLY A 119 -0.59 1.67 6.61
CA GLY A 119 -1.35 2.06 7.80
C GLY A 119 -0.92 3.44 8.33
N LEU A 120 0.41 3.67 8.40
CA LEU A 120 1.00 4.96 8.77
C LEU A 120 0.55 6.08 7.82
N GLY A 121 0.64 5.85 6.51
CA GLY A 121 0.21 6.84 5.51
C GLY A 121 -1.26 7.23 5.64
N ILE A 122 -2.14 6.28 5.97
CA ILE A 122 -3.56 6.57 6.24
C ILE A 122 -3.71 7.41 7.52
N THR A 123 -2.99 7.06 8.59
CA THR A 123 -3.04 7.74 9.89
C THR A 123 -2.50 9.18 9.77
N VAL A 124 -1.35 9.36 9.13
CA VAL A 124 -0.74 10.69 8.89
C VAL A 124 -1.67 11.56 8.06
N TYR A 125 -2.28 11.02 7.01
CA TYR A 125 -3.26 11.78 6.22
C TYR A 125 -4.48 12.19 7.04
N LYS A 126 -5.00 11.31 7.90
CA LYS A 126 -6.10 11.67 8.81
C LYS A 126 -5.71 12.78 9.79
N LEU A 127 -4.53 12.69 10.37
CA LEU A 127 -4.00 13.73 11.26
C LEU A 127 -3.84 15.07 10.50
N TRP A 128 -3.22 15.03 9.33
CA TRP A 128 -3.10 16.20 8.46
C TRP A 128 -4.45 16.88 8.20
N ARG A 129 -5.49 16.08 7.93
CA ARG A 129 -6.85 16.58 7.70
C ARG A 129 -7.47 17.27 8.92
N THR A 130 -7.01 17.01 10.13
CA THR A 130 -7.52 17.66 11.35
C THR A 130 -6.86 19.01 11.62
N VAL A 131 -5.62 19.21 11.17
CA VAL A 131 -4.82 20.40 11.47
C VAL A 131 -4.60 21.31 10.26
N SER A 132 -4.77 20.78 9.06
CA SER A 132 -4.47 21.52 7.84
C SER A 132 -5.66 22.32 7.32
N PRO A 133 -5.47 23.62 7.03
CA PRO A 133 -6.44 24.43 6.29
C PRO A 133 -6.49 24.12 4.78
N TRP A 134 -5.69 23.13 4.34
CA TRP A 134 -5.55 22.79 2.92
C TRP A 134 -6.78 22.04 2.42
N GLU A 135 -7.70 22.75 1.81
CA GLU A 135 -8.85 22.16 1.14
C GLU A 135 -8.51 21.77 -0.30
N LEU A 136 -8.75 20.48 -0.63
CA LEU A 136 -8.46 19.94 -1.97
C LEU A 136 -9.50 20.34 -3.01
N LYS A 137 -10.70 20.78 -2.55
CA LYS A 137 -11.86 20.95 -3.42
C LYS A 137 -11.74 22.09 -4.43
N ASP A 138 -10.98 23.12 -4.10
CA ASP A 138 -11.11 24.40 -4.82
C ASP A 138 -10.00 24.70 -5.84
N ARG A 139 -8.94 23.89 -5.92
CA ARG A 139 -7.85 24.16 -6.87
C ARG A 139 -7.23 22.88 -7.44
N PHE A 140 -7.23 22.79 -8.77
CA PHE A 140 -6.63 21.67 -9.52
C PHE A 140 -5.19 21.35 -9.08
N TRP A 141 -4.34 22.36 -8.90
CA TRP A 141 -2.95 22.17 -8.53
C TRP A 141 -2.78 21.53 -7.14
N LYS A 142 -3.65 21.86 -6.16
CA LYS A 142 -3.62 21.20 -4.82
C LYS A 142 -3.88 19.71 -4.92
N ARG A 143 -4.84 19.34 -5.77
CA ARG A 143 -5.14 17.94 -6.03
C ARG A 143 -4.00 17.26 -6.77
N ALA A 144 -3.38 17.93 -7.75
CA ALA A 144 -2.22 17.39 -8.48
C ALA A 144 -1.06 17.11 -7.52
N VAL A 145 -0.73 18.03 -6.62
CA VAL A 145 0.29 17.85 -5.58
C VAL A 145 -0.07 16.67 -4.66
N ALA A 146 -1.30 16.57 -4.18
CA ALA A 146 -1.75 15.48 -3.33
C ALA A 146 -1.64 14.11 -4.03
N VAL A 147 -1.98 14.04 -5.33
CA VAL A 147 -1.83 12.84 -6.15
C VAL A 147 -0.35 12.49 -6.32
N LEU A 148 0.52 13.46 -6.60
CA LEU A 148 1.96 13.24 -6.72
C LEU A 148 2.57 12.72 -5.42
N ILE A 149 2.25 13.34 -4.28
CA ILE A 149 2.74 12.89 -2.97
C ILE A 149 2.25 11.46 -2.69
N THR A 150 0.97 11.19 -2.92
CA THR A 150 0.40 9.85 -2.70
C THR A 150 1.06 8.82 -3.61
N PHE A 151 1.26 9.13 -4.89
CA PHE A 151 1.92 8.26 -5.86
C PHE A 151 3.34 7.90 -5.42
N HIS A 152 4.15 8.91 -5.05
CA HIS A 152 5.53 8.66 -4.60
C HIS A 152 5.58 7.88 -3.29
N PHE A 153 4.71 8.18 -2.34
CA PHE A 153 4.62 7.43 -1.10
C PHE A 153 4.27 5.96 -1.35
N ILE A 154 3.24 5.68 -2.16
CA ILE A 154 2.84 4.31 -2.51
C ILE A 154 3.97 3.59 -3.26
N THR A 155 4.63 4.27 -4.22
CA THR A 155 5.77 3.69 -4.95
C THR A 155 6.94 3.39 -4.02
N PHE A 156 7.25 4.29 -3.09
CA PHE A 156 8.27 4.09 -2.07
C PHE A 156 7.97 2.86 -1.20
N THR A 157 6.74 2.70 -0.72
CA THR A 157 6.37 1.53 0.08
C THR A 157 6.50 0.21 -0.69
N ARG A 158 6.45 0.23 -2.03
CA ARG A 158 6.64 -0.96 -2.88
C ARG A 158 8.04 -1.55 -2.82
N ILE A 159 9.03 -0.82 -2.32
CA ILE A 159 10.39 -1.34 -2.10
C ILE A 159 10.31 -2.59 -1.20
N TRP A 160 9.64 -2.49 -0.05
CA TRP A 160 9.46 -3.63 0.86
C TRP A 160 8.62 -4.74 0.25
N PHE A 161 7.56 -4.40 -0.46
CA PHE A 161 6.76 -5.41 -1.15
C PHE A 161 7.57 -6.18 -2.20
N ARG A 162 8.45 -5.49 -2.93
CA ARG A 162 9.25 -6.09 -4.01
C ARG A 162 10.43 -6.90 -3.51
N THR A 163 10.98 -6.53 -2.36
CA THR A 163 12.13 -7.21 -1.74
C THR A 163 11.71 -8.28 -0.73
N ALA A 164 10.42 -8.49 -0.51
CA ALA A 164 9.93 -9.57 0.33
C ALA A 164 10.38 -10.92 -0.25
N SER A 165 11.02 -11.70 0.59
CA SER A 165 11.38 -13.09 0.28
C SER A 165 10.17 -13.99 0.57
N HIS A 166 9.97 -15.01 -0.25
CA HIS A 166 8.98 -16.04 0.02
C HIS A 166 9.59 -17.07 0.97
N THR A 167 9.69 -16.70 2.24
CA THR A 167 10.09 -17.66 3.29
C THR A 167 8.91 -18.56 3.62
N THR A 168 9.21 -19.76 4.11
CA THR A 168 8.18 -20.65 4.62
C THR A 168 7.66 -20.12 5.96
N TRP A 169 6.41 -20.41 6.31
CA TRP A 169 5.87 -20.05 7.62
C TRP A 169 6.69 -20.64 8.79
N ALA A 170 7.42 -21.73 8.55
CA ALA A 170 8.30 -22.36 9.54
C ALA A 170 9.56 -21.54 9.86
N SER A 171 10.08 -20.78 8.90
CA SER A 171 11.25 -19.89 9.08
C SER A 171 10.89 -18.46 9.41
N PHE A 172 9.61 -18.09 9.32
CA PHE A 172 9.14 -16.76 9.60
C PHE A 172 9.45 -16.33 11.04
N GLY A 173 10.07 -15.17 11.19
CA GLY A 173 10.41 -14.61 12.49
C GLY A 173 11.74 -15.10 13.09
N THR A 174 12.51 -15.92 12.38
CA THR A 174 13.88 -16.21 12.80
C THR A 174 14.78 -14.99 12.62
N GLU A 175 15.84 -14.89 13.42
CA GLU A 175 16.80 -13.76 13.30
C GLU A 175 17.45 -13.70 11.91
N HIS A 176 17.77 -14.86 11.35
CA HIS A 176 18.34 -14.97 10.00
C HIS A 176 17.39 -14.42 8.93
N ASP A 177 16.10 -14.70 9.04
CA ASP A 177 15.06 -14.23 8.12
C ASP A 177 14.92 -12.70 8.17
N LEU A 178 14.84 -12.14 9.39
CA LEU A 178 14.79 -10.69 9.61
C LEU A 178 16.00 -9.96 9.01
N GLN A 179 17.21 -10.48 9.23
CA GLN A 179 18.44 -9.86 8.73
C GLN A 179 18.51 -9.91 7.20
N ALA A 180 18.16 -11.02 6.58
CA ALA A 180 18.18 -11.20 5.14
C ALA A 180 17.19 -10.27 4.43
N GLU A 181 15.96 -10.15 4.96
CA GLU A 181 14.94 -9.26 4.41
C GLU A 181 15.29 -7.79 4.59
N TRP A 182 15.81 -7.42 5.76
CA TRP A 182 16.28 -6.07 6.01
C TRP A 182 17.44 -5.68 5.09
N ALA A 183 18.40 -6.62 4.88
CA ALA A 183 19.52 -6.40 3.97
C ALA A 183 19.06 -6.19 2.53
N SER A 184 18.06 -6.93 2.05
CA SER A 184 17.53 -6.79 0.69
C SER A 184 16.85 -5.44 0.46
N ALA A 185 16.05 -4.95 1.41
CA ALA A 185 15.44 -3.63 1.35
C ALA A 185 16.49 -2.51 1.42
N ASN A 186 17.46 -2.63 2.32
CA ASN A 186 18.57 -1.68 2.46
C ASN A 186 19.46 -1.62 1.22
N LEU A 187 19.67 -2.73 0.54
CA LEU A 187 20.42 -2.74 -0.72
C LEU A 187 19.74 -1.87 -1.77
N VAL A 188 18.42 -1.97 -1.92
CA VAL A 188 17.67 -1.12 -2.85
C VAL A 188 17.77 0.35 -2.44
N LEU A 189 17.57 0.66 -1.15
CA LEU A 189 17.65 2.02 -0.62
C LEU A 189 19.04 2.63 -0.82
N SER A 190 20.13 1.87 -0.54
CA SER A 190 21.50 2.35 -0.74
C SER A 190 21.81 2.62 -2.21
N ARG A 191 21.29 1.79 -3.13
CA ARG A 191 21.45 2.03 -4.57
C ARG A 191 20.76 3.31 -5.03
N LEU A 192 19.62 3.67 -4.46
CA LEU A 192 18.95 4.93 -4.76
C LEU A 192 19.74 6.16 -4.30
N THR A 193 20.54 6.03 -3.23
CA THR A 193 21.31 7.16 -2.65
C THR A 193 22.74 7.26 -3.19
N THR A 194 23.34 6.17 -3.66
CA THR A 194 24.74 6.13 -4.09
C THR A 194 24.95 6.23 -5.60
N SER A 195 23.90 6.08 -6.41
CA SER A 195 24.01 6.16 -7.86
C SER A 195 24.10 7.61 -8.33
N THR A 196 25.07 7.92 -9.21
CA THR A 196 25.13 9.19 -9.91
C THR A 196 23.99 9.27 -10.94
N PRO A 197 23.00 10.15 -10.76
CA PRO A 197 21.74 10.05 -11.47
C PRO A 197 21.84 10.10 -13.00
N VAL A 198 22.76 10.91 -13.54
CA VAL A 198 22.81 11.19 -14.99
C VAL A 198 23.36 10.03 -15.80
N ALA A 199 24.47 9.42 -15.39
CA ALA A 199 25.04 8.27 -16.12
C ALA A 199 24.10 7.06 -16.11
N VAL A 200 23.49 6.79 -14.95
CA VAL A 200 22.51 5.70 -14.81
C VAL A 200 21.25 5.93 -15.63
N ILE A 201 20.74 7.16 -15.68
CA ILE A 201 19.54 7.48 -16.48
C ILE A 201 19.79 7.21 -17.97
N THR A 202 20.94 7.61 -18.50
CA THR A 202 21.25 7.42 -19.94
C THR A 202 21.40 5.94 -20.28
N GLU A 203 22.07 5.17 -19.43
CA GLU A 203 22.26 3.73 -19.60
C GLU A 203 20.92 2.97 -19.50
N VAL A 204 20.13 3.27 -18.48
CA VAL A 204 18.80 2.65 -18.24
C VAL A 204 17.83 3.01 -19.38
N LEU A 205 17.79 4.25 -19.84
CA LEU A 205 16.96 4.64 -20.98
C LEU A 205 17.41 3.97 -22.28
N GLY A 206 18.72 3.79 -22.48
CA GLY A 206 19.25 3.08 -23.64
C GLY A 206 18.81 1.62 -23.69
N HIS A 207 18.92 0.90 -22.57
CA HIS A 207 18.59 -0.52 -22.50
C HIS A 207 17.07 -0.79 -22.34
N TYR A 208 16.36 0.05 -21.59
CA TYR A 208 14.95 -0.17 -21.21
C TYR A 208 13.97 0.87 -21.78
N GLY A 209 14.39 1.64 -22.82
CA GLY A 209 13.55 2.68 -23.42
C GLY A 209 12.18 2.17 -23.88
N HIS A 210 12.12 0.97 -24.45
CA HIS A 210 10.86 0.33 -24.84
C HIS A 210 9.95 0.02 -23.64
N VAL A 211 10.51 -0.37 -22.48
CA VAL A 211 9.76 -0.62 -21.26
C VAL A 211 9.17 0.69 -20.74
N PHE A 212 9.95 1.77 -20.75
CA PHE A 212 9.47 3.09 -20.35
C PHE A 212 8.40 3.63 -21.31
N ALA A 213 8.51 3.36 -22.60
CA ALA A 213 7.49 3.72 -23.57
C ALA A 213 6.16 3.03 -23.30
N VAL A 214 6.18 1.70 -23.06
CA VAL A 214 4.98 0.92 -22.70
C VAL A 214 4.41 1.37 -21.36
N MET A 215 5.27 1.64 -20.39
CA MET A 215 4.87 2.17 -19.09
C MET A 215 4.21 3.56 -19.22
N GLY A 216 4.81 4.45 -20.01
CA GLY A 216 4.26 5.77 -20.31
C GLY A 216 2.89 5.70 -20.97
N LEU A 217 2.72 4.81 -21.96
CA LEU A 217 1.42 4.54 -22.59
C LEU A 217 0.40 4.02 -21.56
N GLY A 218 0.81 3.08 -20.70
CA GLY A 218 -0.04 2.58 -19.62
C GLY A 218 -0.51 3.68 -18.66
N TYR A 219 0.39 4.58 -18.26
CA TYR A 219 0.02 5.74 -17.44
C TYR A 219 -0.87 6.73 -18.19
N ALA A 220 -0.61 6.99 -19.47
CA ALA A 220 -1.46 7.85 -20.28
C ALA A 220 -2.91 7.33 -20.33
N ILE A 221 -3.08 6.03 -20.62
CA ILE A 221 -4.39 5.36 -20.60
C ILE A 221 -5.01 5.40 -19.18
N HIS A 222 -4.19 5.15 -18.15
CA HIS A 222 -4.65 5.19 -16.76
C HIS A 222 -5.18 6.57 -16.35
N LEU A 223 -4.52 7.63 -16.82
CA LEU A 223 -4.88 9.01 -16.50
C LEU A 223 -6.04 9.56 -17.34
N LEU A 224 -6.53 8.84 -18.35
CA LEU A 224 -7.70 9.25 -19.12
C LEU A 224 -8.91 9.55 -18.22
N PRO A 225 -9.68 10.60 -18.53
CA PRO A 225 -10.95 10.88 -17.85
C PRO A 225 -11.89 9.67 -17.89
N SER A 226 -12.70 9.47 -16.84
CA SER A 226 -13.63 8.34 -16.76
C SER A 226 -14.62 8.32 -17.93
N ARG A 227 -15.05 9.50 -18.40
CA ARG A 227 -15.92 9.62 -19.58
C ARG A 227 -15.35 8.97 -20.86
N TRP A 228 -14.02 9.02 -21.05
CA TRP A 228 -13.36 8.37 -22.18
C TRP A 228 -13.31 6.87 -22.00
N LYS A 229 -13.02 6.42 -20.77
CA LYS A 229 -13.02 5.00 -20.42
C LYS A 229 -14.39 4.35 -20.64
N GLU A 230 -15.46 5.04 -20.24
CA GLU A 230 -16.82 4.55 -20.51
C GLU A 230 -17.16 4.56 -21.99
N ARG A 231 -16.72 5.56 -22.76
CA ARG A 231 -16.95 5.60 -24.21
C ARG A 231 -16.35 4.38 -24.93
N TYR A 232 -15.07 4.09 -24.73
CA TYR A 232 -14.47 2.94 -25.41
C TYR A 232 -15.00 1.61 -24.89
N ARG A 233 -15.32 1.53 -23.59
CA ARG A 233 -15.97 0.35 -23.02
C ARG A 233 -17.34 0.11 -23.66
N THR A 234 -18.17 1.15 -23.75
CA THR A 234 -19.48 1.06 -24.40
C THR A 234 -19.33 0.70 -25.87
N ALA A 235 -18.41 1.33 -26.59
CA ALA A 235 -18.12 1.02 -27.98
C ALA A 235 -17.72 -0.45 -28.16
N PHE A 236 -16.88 -1.00 -27.27
CA PHE A 236 -16.49 -2.42 -27.30
C PHE A 236 -17.67 -3.35 -27.01
N VAL A 237 -18.50 -3.04 -25.99
CA VAL A 237 -19.68 -3.85 -25.64
C VAL A 237 -20.72 -3.85 -26.75
N GLN A 238 -20.87 -2.72 -27.47
CA GLN A 238 -21.81 -2.56 -28.59
C GLN A 238 -21.24 -3.05 -29.93
N ALA A 239 -19.96 -3.39 -29.98
CA ALA A 239 -19.33 -3.89 -31.20
C ALA A 239 -19.86 -5.28 -31.55
N GLY A 240 -19.85 -5.60 -32.84
CA GLY A 240 -20.20 -6.94 -33.31
C GLY A 240 -19.25 -8.01 -32.73
N LEU A 241 -19.79 -9.22 -32.54
CA LEU A 241 -19.08 -10.36 -31.93
C LEU A 241 -17.69 -10.61 -32.57
N GLY A 242 -17.56 -10.45 -33.88
CA GLY A 242 -16.28 -10.63 -34.58
C GLY A 242 -15.18 -9.67 -34.07
N LEU A 243 -15.51 -8.39 -33.85
CA LEU A 243 -14.57 -7.41 -33.29
C LEU A 243 -14.23 -7.72 -31.83
N GLN A 244 -15.22 -8.13 -31.05
CA GLN A 244 -14.97 -8.51 -29.64
C GLN A 244 -14.03 -9.71 -29.55
N ILE A 245 -14.22 -10.73 -30.38
CA ILE A 245 -13.33 -11.90 -30.47
C ILE A 245 -11.92 -11.47 -30.91
N ALA A 246 -11.82 -10.67 -31.97
CA ALA A 246 -10.52 -10.21 -32.47
C ALA A 246 -9.70 -9.44 -31.42
N VAL A 247 -10.34 -8.51 -30.70
CA VAL A 247 -9.70 -7.74 -29.62
C VAL A 247 -9.31 -8.64 -28.44
N ALA A 248 -10.18 -9.58 -28.04
CA ALA A 248 -9.89 -10.53 -26.97
C ALA A 248 -8.70 -11.44 -27.34
N THR A 249 -8.71 -11.99 -28.58
CA THR A 249 -7.61 -12.82 -29.09
C THR A 249 -6.30 -12.06 -29.15
N ALA A 250 -6.31 -10.81 -29.63
CA ALA A 250 -5.12 -9.96 -29.66
C ALA A 250 -4.58 -9.70 -28.24
N ALA A 251 -5.45 -9.42 -27.28
CA ALA A 251 -5.06 -9.23 -25.88
C ALA A 251 -4.43 -10.49 -25.27
N VAL A 252 -5.01 -11.66 -25.53
CA VAL A 252 -4.45 -12.95 -25.10
C VAL A 252 -3.10 -13.22 -25.79
N ALA A 253 -2.98 -12.98 -27.10
CA ALA A 253 -1.73 -13.17 -27.82
C ALA A 253 -0.60 -12.27 -27.27
N VAL A 254 -0.88 -10.99 -26.97
CA VAL A 254 0.07 -10.09 -26.31
C VAL A 254 0.46 -10.61 -24.93
N ALA A 255 -0.49 -11.05 -24.12
CA ALA A 255 -0.20 -11.62 -22.81
C ALA A 255 0.68 -12.86 -22.89
N MET A 256 0.41 -13.77 -23.85
CA MET A 256 1.21 -14.97 -24.08
C MET A 256 2.61 -14.64 -24.59
N ALA A 257 2.76 -13.65 -25.47
CA ALA A 257 4.06 -13.19 -25.94
C ALA A 257 4.92 -12.61 -24.80
N VAL A 258 4.31 -11.85 -23.88
CA VAL A 258 4.99 -11.33 -22.68
C VAL A 258 5.42 -12.47 -21.74
N LEU A 259 4.58 -13.48 -21.55
CA LEU A 259 4.91 -14.67 -20.76
C LEU A 259 6.05 -15.48 -21.39
N ALA A 260 6.02 -15.67 -22.72
CA ALA A 260 7.05 -16.41 -23.47
C ALA A 260 8.40 -15.69 -23.47
N ALA A 261 8.43 -14.36 -23.32
CA ALA A 261 9.66 -13.57 -23.23
C ALA A 261 10.44 -13.75 -21.91
N GLY A 262 10.07 -14.71 -21.07
CA GLY A 262 10.81 -15.05 -19.85
C GLY A 262 10.55 -14.12 -18.69
N GLY A 263 9.44 -13.42 -18.69
CA GLY A 263 9.00 -12.65 -17.52
C GLY A 263 8.83 -13.57 -16.30
N THR A 264 9.41 -13.18 -15.16
CA THR A 264 9.16 -13.88 -13.90
C THR A 264 7.64 -13.96 -13.67
N PRO A 265 7.09 -15.13 -13.33
CA PRO A 265 5.67 -15.27 -13.10
C PRO A 265 5.20 -14.26 -12.05
N PHE A 266 4.04 -13.68 -12.29
CA PHE A 266 3.45 -12.73 -11.37
C PHE A 266 3.29 -13.40 -10.00
N ILE A 267 3.67 -12.71 -8.96
CA ILE A 267 3.74 -13.21 -7.57
C ILE A 267 2.52 -14.03 -7.11
N TYR A 268 1.33 -13.73 -7.66
CA TYR A 268 0.09 -14.43 -7.33
C TYR A 268 -0.11 -15.80 -8.00
N PHE A 269 0.80 -16.22 -8.88
CA PHE A 269 0.74 -17.55 -9.52
C PHE A 269 1.67 -18.58 -8.84
N GLN A 270 2.23 -18.26 -7.68
CA GLN A 270 3.11 -19.16 -6.91
C GLN A 270 2.41 -19.79 -5.69
N PHE A 271 1.06 -19.71 -5.63
CA PHE A 271 0.26 -20.37 -4.60
C PHE A 271 -0.41 -21.62 -5.13
#